data_2575208964256784a9c016ddb08cab43
#
_entry.id   2575208964256784a9c016ddb08cab43
#
_cell.length_a   1.000
_cell.length_b   1.000
_cell.length_c   1.000
_cell.angle_alpha   90.00
_cell.angle_beta   90.00
_cell.angle_gamma   90.00
#
_symmetry.space_group_name_H-M   'P 1'
#
loop_
_entity.id
_entity.type
_entity.pdbx_description
1 polymer ?
#
loop_
_entity_poly.entity_id
_entity_poly.type
_entity_poly.pdbx_seq_one_letter_code
_entity_poly.pdbx_strand_id
1 'polypeptide(L)'
;MSTLGPRSRRVRPVGVAALLAVAASTGLFAWNAQAATSSASSPVSSAASPATVTAADGVMAYTAADGQTNKLTIKRVSETDTTLTFGVDDVVEITAGTGCTHPTATDLTYVTCTVPVPDPDHPGDQGNVVLGDGNDTVKISGGDVNVDGGAGDDTINGASVAVGGDGDDTISHTTNANGNAGNDTITDSYAAWAGDGDDTVIGDDVANEIYGGPGKDYLDGAGNDDSIDGEEGDDTIKGGAGNDYLFGGPGQDDIDGGAGDNVIDQDGSIPEGF
;
A
#
# COMPACT_ATOMS: atom_id res chain seq x y z
N MET A 1 -58.25 5.31 -39.47
CA MET A 1 -57.67 6.18 -38.42
C MET A 1 -56.88 5.25 -37.50
N SER A 2 -55.61 5.17 -37.71
CA SER A 2 -54.69 4.27 -37.01
C SER A 2 -53.84 5.12 -36.05
N THR A 3 -54.06 4.95 -34.76
CA THR A 3 -53.33 5.67 -33.73
C THR A 3 -52.03 4.94 -33.40
N LEU A 4 -50.88 5.50 -33.80
CA LEU A 4 -49.58 5.08 -33.41
C LEU A 4 -49.30 5.50 -31.94
N GLY A 5 -49.17 4.54 -31.04
CA GLY A 5 -48.71 4.72 -29.70
C GLY A 5 -47.19 5.04 -29.63
N PRO A 6 -46.72 5.73 -28.57
CA PRO A 6 -45.33 6.15 -28.52
C PRO A 6 -44.42 4.94 -28.31
N ARG A 7 -43.38 4.89 -29.14
CA ARG A 7 -42.26 3.93 -29.02
C ARG A 7 -41.41 4.31 -27.84
N SER A 8 -41.41 3.49 -26.81
CA SER A 8 -40.43 3.57 -25.73
C SER A 8 -39.04 3.30 -26.32
N ARG A 9 -38.15 4.28 -26.27
CA ARG A 9 -36.74 4.07 -26.50
C ARG A 9 -36.20 3.23 -25.35
N ARG A 10 -35.91 1.97 -25.60
CA ARG A 10 -35.05 1.21 -24.71
C ARG A 10 -33.67 1.83 -24.81
N VAL A 11 -33.26 2.53 -23.74
CA VAL A 11 -31.88 2.84 -23.50
C VAL A 11 -31.21 1.49 -23.25
N ARG A 12 -30.30 1.10 -24.10
CA ARG A 12 -29.43 -0.05 -23.84
C ARG A 12 -28.52 0.38 -22.72
N PRO A 13 -28.40 -0.38 -21.63
CA PRO A 13 -27.31 -0.15 -20.70
C PRO A 13 -26.00 -0.34 -21.47
N VAL A 14 -25.15 0.66 -21.44
CA VAL A 14 -23.76 0.53 -21.83
C VAL A 14 -23.18 -0.45 -20.81
N GLY A 15 -22.91 -1.65 -21.25
CA GLY A 15 -22.26 -2.65 -20.43
C GLY A 15 -20.88 -2.13 -20.03
N VAL A 16 -20.74 -1.70 -18.82
CA VAL A 16 -19.49 -1.67 -18.10
C VAL A 16 -19.27 -3.11 -17.61
N ALA A 17 -19.02 -4.00 -18.55
CA ALA A 17 -18.37 -5.25 -18.25
C ALA A 17 -16.87 -4.96 -18.31
N ALA A 18 -16.38 -4.27 -17.34
CA ALA A 18 -14.99 -4.34 -16.97
C ALA A 18 -14.94 -5.16 -15.68
N LEU A 19 -15.33 -6.44 -15.77
CA LEU A 19 -14.66 -7.43 -14.98
C LEU A 19 -13.22 -7.42 -15.50
N LEU A 20 -12.38 -6.52 -15.01
CA LEU A 20 -11.00 -6.82 -14.87
C LEU A 20 -10.96 -7.92 -13.80
N ALA A 21 -11.05 -9.18 -14.25
CA ALA A 21 -10.11 -10.12 -13.70
C ALA A 21 -8.78 -9.40 -13.89
N VAL A 22 -8.30 -8.70 -12.89
CA VAL A 22 -6.89 -8.52 -12.68
C VAL A 22 -6.42 -9.95 -12.55
N ALA A 23 -6.24 -10.61 -13.75
CA ALA A 23 -5.20 -11.58 -13.83
C ALA A 23 -4.05 -10.82 -13.19
N ALA A 24 -3.75 -11.18 -11.93
CA ALA A 24 -2.47 -10.88 -11.39
C ALA A 24 -1.52 -11.07 -12.56
N SER A 25 -1.24 -9.98 -13.27
CA SER A 25 -0.05 -9.89 -14.05
C SER A 25 0.97 -10.02 -12.96
N THR A 26 1.29 -11.25 -12.72
CA THR A 26 2.40 -11.73 -11.97
C THR A 26 3.65 -11.06 -12.50
N GLY A 27 3.80 -9.77 -12.23
CA GLY A 27 5.03 -9.29 -11.74
C GLY A 27 5.12 -9.96 -10.38
N LEU A 28 5.40 -11.24 -10.39
CA LEU A 28 5.90 -11.98 -9.28
C LEU A 28 7.14 -11.23 -8.85
N PHE A 29 6.97 -10.24 -7.98
CA PHE A 29 8.00 -10.00 -6.99
C PHE A 29 8.02 -11.29 -6.18
N ALA A 30 8.75 -12.27 -6.66
CA ALA A 30 9.20 -13.37 -5.84
C ALA A 30 10.18 -12.76 -4.85
N TRP A 31 9.63 -12.06 -3.85
CA TRP A 31 10.34 -11.84 -2.63
C TRP A 31 10.55 -13.24 -2.08
N ASN A 32 11.78 -13.70 -2.16
CA ASN A 32 12.21 -14.90 -1.46
C ASN A 32 12.09 -14.56 0.03
N ALA A 33 10.91 -14.79 0.62
CA ALA A 33 10.77 -14.91 2.05
C ALA A 33 11.61 -16.12 2.45
N GLN A 34 12.86 -15.89 2.71
CA GLN A 34 13.74 -16.87 3.31
C GLN A 34 13.37 -16.87 4.77
N ALA A 35 12.52 -17.82 5.15
CA ALA A 35 12.18 -18.07 6.53
C ALA A 35 13.49 -18.15 7.34
N ALA A 36 13.76 -17.11 8.10
CA ALA A 36 14.85 -17.09 9.04
C ALA A 36 14.49 -18.06 10.16
N THR A 37 15.12 -19.23 10.17
CA THR A 37 15.05 -20.14 11.31
C THR A 37 15.76 -19.46 12.48
N SER A 38 14.99 -18.94 13.43
CA SER A 38 15.49 -18.36 14.67
C SER A 38 16.25 -19.41 15.48
N SER A 39 17.55 -19.36 15.46
CA SER A 39 18.39 -19.98 16.48
C SER A 39 18.66 -18.92 17.55
N ALA A 40 18.00 -19.06 18.70
CA ALA A 40 18.28 -18.24 19.88
C ALA A 40 19.74 -18.34 20.28
N SER A 41 20.52 -17.35 20.00
CA SER A 41 21.86 -17.14 20.57
C SER A 41 21.85 -15.89 21.46
N SER A 42 22.39 -16.05 22.66
CA SER A 42 22.50 -15.03 23.72
C SER A 42 23.06 -13.68 23.23
N PRO A 43 22.66 -12.55 23.87
CA PRO A 43 23.04 -11.24 23.38
C PRO A 43 24.53 -11.00 23.59
N VAL A 44 25.29 -11.06 22.54
CA VAL A 44 26.56 -10.33 22.46
C VAL A 44 26.17 -8.92 22.04
N SER A 45 26.41 -7.91 22.87
CA SER A 45 26.34 -6.51 22.48
C SER A 45 27.38 -6.25 21.37
N SER A 46 27.04 -6.61 20.15
CA SER A 46 27.71 -6.11 18.97
C SER A 46 27.09 -4.72 18.67
N ALA A 47 27.90 -3.75 18.34
CA ALA A 47 27.37 -2.53 17.73
C ALA A 47 26.46 -2.98 16.58
N ALA A 48 25.21 -2.47 16.55
CA ALA A 48 24.27 -2.81 15.50
C ALA A 48 24.94 -2.58 14.14
N SER A 49 24.78 -3.51 13.22
CA SER A 49 25.27 -3.29 11.85
C SER A 49 24.57 -2.06 11.29
N PRO A 50 25.25 -1.20 10.53
CA PRO A 50 24.59 -0.05 9.91
C PRO A 50 23.59 -0.52 8.85
N ALA A 51 22.54 0.27 8.64
CA ALA A 51 21.70 0.13 7.46
C ALA A 51 22.51 0.36 6.18
N THR A 52 22.05 -0.07 5.04
CA THR A 52 22.72 0.11 3.76
C THR A 52 21.82 0.81 2.75
N VAL A 53 22.41 1.69 1.91
CA VAL A 53 21.69 2.28 0.79
C VAL A 53 22.56 2.25 -0.46
N THR A 54 21.95 1.88 -1.59
CA THR A 54 22.57 1.85 -2.91
C THR A 54 21.68 2.52 -3.95
N ALA A 55 22.25 2.97 -5.06
CA ALA A 55 21.54 3.40 -6.25
C ALA A 55 22.19 2.69 -7.45
N ALA A 56 21.66 1.54 -7.79
CA ALA A 56 22.13 0.70 -8.88
C ALA A 56 20.97 0.38 -9.83
N ASP A 57 21.27 0.16 -11.10
CA ASP A 57 20.30 -0.22 -12.12
C ASP A 57 19.07 0.73 -12.25
N GLY A 58 19.27 2.00 -11.86
CA GLY A 58 18.22 3.02 -11.93
C GLY A 58 17.29 3.09 -10.72
N VAL A 59 17.52 2.29 -9.69
CA VAL A 59 16.68 2.20 -8.49
C VAL A 59 17.52 2.47 -7.24
N MET A 60 16.98 3.28 -6.32
CA MET A 60 17.51 3.41 -4.96
C MET A 60 17.03 2.20 -4.14
N ALA A 61 17.90 1.58 -3.37
CA ALA A 61 17.55 0.50 -2.46
C ALA A 61 18.10 0.80 -1.06
N TYR A 62 17.22 0.88 -0.08
CA TYR A 62 17.54 0.96 1.35
C TYR A 62 17.22 -0.38 2.00
N THR A 63 18.10 -0.85 2.86
CA THR A 63 17.88 -2.06 3.67
C THR A 63 18.38 -1.79 5.08
N ALA A 64 17.47 -1.92 6.05
CA ALA A 64 17.81 -1.88 7.46
C ALA A 64 18.60 -3.14 7.85
N ALA A 65 19.29 -3.09 8.96
CA ALA A 65 19.92 -4.28 9.54
C ALA A 65 18.98 -4.89 10.60
N ASP A 66 19.14 -6.19 10.83
CA ASP A 66 18.30 -6.94 11.79
C ASP A 66 18.29 -6.29 13.18
N GLY A 67 17.11 -6.19 13.79
CA GLY A 67 16.89 -5.67 15.13
C GLY A 67 17.08 -4.15 15.28
N GLN A 68 17.01 -3.40 14.19
CA GLN A 68 16.99 -1.94 14.22
C GLN A 68 15.55 -1.44 14.35
N THR A 69 15.40 -0.32 15.03
CA THR A 69 14.19 0.51 14.93
C THR A 69 14.58 1.77 14.17
N ASN A 70 14.07 1.87 12.95
CA ASN A 70 14.42 2.91 12.01
C ASN A 70 13.44 4.09 12.09
N LYS A 71 13.92 5.27 11.80
CA LYS A 71 13.08 6.45 11.60
C LYS A 71 13.50 7.14 10.31
N LEU A 72 13.15 6.51 9.22
CA LEU A 72 13.62 6.81 7.89
C LEU A 72 12.84 7.98 7.27
N THR A 73 13.55 8.90 6.67
CA THR A 73 12.97 9.94 5.82
C THR A 73 13.60 9.88 4.44
N ILE A 74 12.79 9.68 3.41
CA ILE A 74 13.22 9.73 2.03
C ILE A 74 12.58 10.95 1.36
N LYS A 75 13.42 11.75 0.75
CA LYS A 75 12.97 12.96 0.07
C LYS A 75 13.65 13.12 -1.27
N ARG A 76 12.88 13.41 -2.32
CA ARG A 76 13.44 13.89 -3.58
C ARG A 76 14.00 15.30 -3.39
N VAL A 77 15.34 15.46 -3.43
CA VAL A 77 16.02 16.73 -3.14
C VAL A 77 16.38 17.51 -4.40
N SER A 78 16.54 16.84 -5.53
CA SER A 78 16.73 17.50 -6.82
C SER A 78 16.34 16.59 -7.99
N GLU A 79 16.00 17.23 -9.10
CA GLU A 79 15.70 16.61 -10.38
C GLU A 79 16.33 17.40 -11.50
N THR A 80 16.89 16.71 -12.46
CA THR A 80 17.39 17.25 -13.74
C THR A 80 16.70 16.53 -14.88
N ASP A 81 16.97 16.90 -16.13
CA ASP A 81 16.40 16.21 -17.31
C ASP A 81 16.81 14.73 -17.39
N THR A 82 17.82 14.29 -16.66
CA THR A 82 18.39 12.94 -16.75
C THR A 82 18.56 12.22 -15.43
N THR A 83 18.44 12.89 -14.30
CA THR A 83 18.67 12.29 -12.98
C THR A 83 17.74 12.81 -11.91
N LEU A 84 17.36 11.92 -10.98
CA LEU A 84 16.71 12.22 -9.72
C LEU A 84 17.73 12.01 -8.59
N THR A 85 17.69 12.89 -7.59
CA THR A 85 18.49 12.71 -6.38
C THR A 85 17.58 12.61 -5.16
N PHE A 86 17.75 11.54 -4.40
CA PHE A 86 17.08 11.31 -3.13
C PHE A 86 18.03 11.61 -1.97
N GLY A 87 17.51 12.30 -0.96
CA GLY A 87 18.10 12.36 0.38
C GLY A 87 17.47 11.26 1.22
N VAL A 88 18.28 10.46 1.86
CA VAL A 88 17.90 9.36 2.75
C VAL A 88 18.49 9.67 4.12
N ASP A 89 17.64 9.84 5.12
CA ASP A 89 17.99 10.23 6.48
C ASP A 89 17.34 9.26 7.48
N ASP A 90 18.11 8.73 8.39
CA ASP A 90 17.64 7.80 9.41
C ASP A 90 18.26 8.15 10.78
N VAL A 91 17.74 7.56 11.84
CA VAL A 91 18.30 7.67 13.19
C VAL A 91 19.49 6.76 13.43
N VAL A 92 19.68 5.77 12.57
CA VAL A 92 20.83 4.84 12.58
C VAL A 92 21.87 5.23 11.55
N GLU A 93 23.11 4.74 11.72
CA GLU A 93 24.13 4.93 10.69
C GLU A 93 23.79 4.19 9.40
N ILE A 94 24.00 4.84 8.26
CA ILE A 94 23.77 4.29 6.92
C ILE A 94 25.10 4.10 6.21
N THR A 95 25.35 2.92 5.69
CA THR A 95 26.47 2.66 4.77
C THR A 95 26.08 3.08 3.36
N ALA A 96 26.72 4.10 2.81
CA ALA A 96 26.53 4.52 1.43
C ALA A 96 27.23 3.57 0.47
N GLY A 97 26.45 2.89 -0.37
CA GLY A 97 26.95 2.00 -1.43
C GLY A 97 27.02 2.67 -2.80
N THR A 98 26.97 1.87 -3.85
CA THR A 98 27.07 2.36 -5.24
C THR A 98 26.03 3.43 -5.54
N GLY A 99 26.42 4.53 -6.18
CA GLY A 99 25.53 5.62 -6.58
C GLY A 99 25.08 6.53 -5.43
N CYS A 100 25.53 6.26 -4.20
CA CYS A 100 25.18 7.02 -3.00
C CYS A 100 26.43 7.57 -2.31
N THR A 101 26.29 8.70 -1.62
CA THR A 101 27.39 9.36 -0.90
C THR A 101 26.91 10.06 0.36
N HIS A 102 27.74 10.12 1.40
CA HIS A 102 27.54 11.04 2.52
C HIS A 102 27.95 12.45 2.09
N PRO A 103 27.06 13.45 2.13
CA PRO A 103 27.41 14.85 1.80
C PRO A 103 28.45 15.44 2.75
N THR A 104 28.49 14.95 3.98
CA THR A 104 29.48 15.34 5.00
C THR A 104 30.07 14.09 5.64
N ALA A 105 31.38 14.10 5.95
CA ALA A 105 32.06 12.97 6.57
C ALA A 105 31.73 12.77 8.07
N THR A 106 30.98 13.68 8.66
CA THR A 106 30.63 13.67 10.10
C THR A 106 29.18 13.27 10.36
N ASP A 107 28.35 13.23 9.33
CA ASP A 107 26.97 12.79 9.39
C ASP A 107 26.83 11.46 8.64
N LEU A 108 26.81 10.37 9.40
CA LEU A 108 26.69 9.02 8.87
C LEU A 108 25.24 8.54 8.80
N THR A 109 24.29 9.35 9.24
CA THR A 109 22.85 9.04 9.20
C THR A 109 22.18 9.59 7.94
N TYR A 110 22.83 10.51 7.22
CA TYR A 110 22.31 11.12 6.00
C TYR A 110 23.13 10.78 4.76
N VAL A 111 22.44 10.30 3.73
CA VAL A 111 23.03 9.89 2.44
C VAL A 111 22.25 10.53 1.30
N THR A 112 22.94 10.87 0.22
CA THR A 112 22.32 11.24 -1.05
C THR A 112 22.57 10.18 -2.10
N CYS A 113 21.51 9.76 -2.79
CA CYS A 113 21.54 8.77 -3.86
C CYS A 113 21.04 9.38 -5.16
N THR A 114 21.70 9.11 -6.27
CA THR A 114 21.31 9.63 -7.59
C THR A 114 20.96 8.48 -8.52
N VAL A 115 19.76 8.50 -9.06
CA VAL A 115 19.24 7.55 -10.05
C VAL A 115 18.90 8.26 -11.36
N PRO A 116 18.95 7.61 -12.52
CA PRO A 116 18.43 8.14 -13.77
C PRO A 116 16.94 8.49 -13.66
N VAL A 117 16.49 9.51 -14.38
CA VAL A 117 15.06 9.74 -14.58
C VAL A 117 14.47 8.56 -15.33
N PRO A 118 13.38 7.94 -14.84
CA PRO A 118 12.74 6.84 -15.53
C PRO A 118 12.29 7.23 -16.93
N ASP A 119 12.25 6.25 -17.83
CA ASP A 119 11.64 6.41 -19.15
C ASP A 119 10.16 6.81 -18.97
N PRO A 120 9.69 7.91 -19.56
CA PRO A 120 8.29 8.33 -19.46
C PRO A 120 7.29 7.28 -19.94
N ASP A 121 7.70 6.40 -20.86
CA ASP A 121 6.88 5.30 -21.37
C ASP A 121 6.91 4.06 -20.47
N HIS A 122 7.86 4.00 -19.53
CA HIS A 122 8.04 2.93 -18.56
C HIS A 122 8.46 3.55 -17.21
N PRO A 123 7.54 4.26 -16.52
CA PRO A 123 7.82 4.75 -15.19
C PRO A 123 7.98 3.54 -14.26
N GLY A 124 9.21 3.16 -13.98
CA GLY A 124 9.54 2.09 -13.04
C GLY A 124 9.69 2.65 -11.63
N ASP A 125 9.72 1.75 -10.66
CA ASP A 125 9.99 2.09 -9.28
C ASP A 125 11.33 2.82 -9.17
N GLN A 126 11.34 3.94 -8.45
CA GLN A 126 12.52 4.75 -8.25
C GLN A 126 13.28 4.37 -6.98
N GLY A 127 12.61 3.65 -6.06
CA GLY A 127 13.21 3.20 -4.82
C GLY A 127 12.49 2.01 -4.21
N ASN A 128 13.28 1.18 -3.51
CA ASN A 128 12.79 0.10 -2.67
C ASN A 128 13.39 0.24 -1.27
N VAL A 129 12.55 0.07 -0.25
CA VAL A 129 12.90 0.15 1.17
C VAL A 129 12.50 -1.14 1.83
N VAL A 130 13.40 -1.74 2.59
CA VAL A 130 13.14 -2.89 3.46
C VAL A 130 13.55 -2.49 4.88
N LEU A 131 12.60 -2.47 5.81
CA LEU A 131 12.81 -2.03 7.19
C LEU A 131 13.19 -3.20 8.11
N GLY A 132 12.61 -4.39 7.87
CA GLY A 132 13.04 -5.64 8.52
C GLY A 132 12.25 -5.98 9.75
N ASP A 133 12.91 -6.11 10.90
CA ASP A 133 12.29 -6.39 12.19
C ASP A 133 12.38 -5.17 13.12
N GLY A 134 11.33 -4.88 13.84
CA GLY A 134 11.25 -3.74 14.76
C GLY A 134 10.03 -2.88 14.46
N ASN A 135 9.76 -1.90 15.31
CA ASN A 135 8.68 -0.95 15.07
C ASN A 135 9.27 0.26 14.37
N ASP A 136 9.14 0.31 13.07
CA ASP A 136 9.81 1.25 12.21
C ASP A 136 8.91 2.43 11.81
N THR A 137 9.51 3.50 11.35
CA THR A 137 8.78 4.64 10.81
C THR A 137 9.44 5.08 9.52
N VAL A 138 8.68 5.18 8.42
CA VAL A 138 9.18 5.75 7.18
C VAL A 138 8.27 6.85 6.67
N LYS A 139 8.89 7.93 6.22
CA LYS A 139 8.21 9.04 5.55
C LYS A 139 8.86 9.32 4.22
N ILE A 140 8.05 9.27 3.15
CA ILE A 140 8.49 9.52 1.79
C ILE A 140 7.88 10.83 1.28
N SER A 141 8.68 11.62 0.59
CA SER A 141 8.26 12.89 -0.01
C SER A 141 8.79 12.98 -1.43
N GLY A 142 7.96 12.56 -2.37
CA GLY A 142 8.22 12.57 -3.82
C GLY A 142 9.08 11.41 -4.30
N GLY A 143 8.74 10.91 -5.46
CA GLY A 143 9.30 9.73 -6.10
C GLY A 143 8.41 8.49 -5.89
N ASP A 144 8.55 7.52 -6.79
CA ASP A 144 7.86 6.24 -6.71
C ASP A 144 8.73 5.28 -5.91
N VAL A 145 8.44 5.17 -4.62
CA VAL A 145 9.20 4.35 -3.66
C VAL A 145 8.29 3.32 -3.05
N ASN A 146 8.70 2.07 -3.10
CA ASN A 146 8.01 0.96 -2.47
C ASN A 146 8.64 0.67 -1.10
N VAL A 147 7.81 0.28 -0.14
CA VAL A 147 8.22 0.00 1.24
C VAL A 147 7.71 -1.37 1.66
N ASP A 148 8.58 -2.12 2.30
CA ASP A 148 8.29 -3.33 3.04
C ASP A 148 8.69 -3.06 4.51
N GLY A 149 7.71 -3.01 5.41
CA GLY A 149 7.88 -2.81 6.84
C GLY A 149 8.55 -4.01 7.46
N GLY A 150 7.94 -5.17 7.32
CA GLY A 150 8.50 -6.44 7.77
C GLY A 150 7.81 -7.01 8.99
N ALA A 151 8.46 -7.01 10.13
CA ALA A 151 7.87 -7.53 11.36
C ALA A 151 7.95 -6.51 12.50
N GLY A 152 6.84 -6.21 13.11
CA GLY A 152 6.69 -5.20 14.15
C GLY A 152 5.62 -4.18 13.76
N ASP A 153 5.26 -3.30 14.68
CA ASP A 153 4.21 -2.32 14.42
C ASP A 153 4.81 -1.10 13.67
N ASP A 154 4.64 -1.05 12.38
CA ASP A 154 5.29 -0.09 11.50
C ASP A 154 4.42 1.13 11.19
N THR A 155 5.04 2.22 10.81
CA THR A 155 4.36 3.43 10.33
C THR A 155 4.91 3.83 8.97
N ILE A 156 4.12 3.68 7.91
CA ILE A 156 4.50 3.96 6.52
C ILE A 156 3.67 5.12 5.97
N ASN A 157 4.33 6.17 5.51
CA ASN A 157 3.66 7.32 4.94
C ASN A 157 4.26 7.76 3.60
N GLY A 158 3.44 7.83 2.57
CA GLY A 158 3.79 8.42 1.27
C GLY A 158 4.46 7.47 0.29
N ALA A 159 4.42 6.15 0.49
CA ALA A 159 4.92 5.15 -0.44
C ALA A 159 4.02 5.04 -1.68
N SER A 160 4.56 4.58 -2.81
CA SER A 160 3.73 4.17 -3.95
C SER A 160 3.06 2.83 -3.68
N VAL A 161 3.83 1.87 -3.19
CA VAL A 161 3.34 0.59 -2.67
C VAL A 161 3.89 0.43 -1.26
N ALA A 162 3.00 0.14 -0.31
CA ALA A 162 3.35 -0.16 1.07
C ALA A 162 2.90 -1.57 1.44
N VAL A 163 3.77 -2.29 2.09
CA VAL A 163 3.49 -3.56 2.74
C VAL A 163 3.83 -3.37 4.22
N GLY A 164 2.88 -3.54 5.12
CA GLY A 164 3.08 -3.47 6.55
C GLY A 164 3.90 -4.66 7.02
N GLY A 165 3.31 -5.81 7.08
CA GLY A 165 3.98 -7.07 7.39
C GLY A 165 3.33 -7.84 8.52
N ASP A 166 4.11 -8.31 9.49
CA ASP A 166 3.59 -8.91 10.71
C ASP A 166 3.52 -7.84 11.81
N GLY A 167 2.38 -7.50 12.33
CA GLY A 167 2.20 -6.53 13.42
C GLY A 167 1.09 -5.53 13.16
N ASP A 168 0.77 -4.68 14.14
CA ASP A 168 -0.30 -3.71 14.01
C ASP A 168 0.24 -2.44 13.28
N ASP A 169 0.05 -2.35 11.97
CA ASP A 169 0.68 -1.34 11.12
C ASP A 169 -0.17 -0.09 10.92
N THR A 170 0.46 1.01 10.60
CA THR A 170 -0.18 2.25 10.17
C THR A 170 0.34 2.69 8.81
N ILE A 171 -0.50 2.60 7.77
CA ILE A 171 -0.15 2.93 6.39
C ILE A 171 -0.99 4.10 5.92
N SER A 172 -0.37 5.10 5.30
CA SER A 172 -1.10 6.26 4.83
C SER A 172 -0.52 6.91 3.58
N HIS A 173 -1.42 7.55 2.80
CA HIS A 173 -1.07 8.31 1.58
C HIS A 173 -0.28 7.46 0.57
N THR A 174 -0.79 6.27 0.26
CA THR A 174 -0.17 5.33 -0.68
C THR A 174 -1.06 5.13 -1.90
N THR A 175 -0.47 4.65 -3.00
CA THR A 175 -1.30 4.19 -4.12
C THR A 175 -1.87 2.81 -3.82
N ASN A 176 -1.03 1.89 -3.33
CA ASN A 176 -1.45 0.55 -2.94
C ASN A 176 -0.92 0.25 -1.54
N ALA A 177 -1.78 -0.22 -0.66
CA ALA A 177 -1.44 -0.64 0.68
C ALA A 177 -1.79 -2.12 0.89
N ASN A 178 -0.94 -2.83 1.62
CA ASN A 178 -1.20 -4.17 2.10
C ASN A 178 -0.77 -4.25 3.57
N GLY A 179 -1.71 -4.47 4.49
CA GLY A 179 -1.42 -4.62 5.92
C GLY A 179 -0.70 -5.93 6.18
N ASN A 180 -1.20 -7.02 5.68
CA ASN A 180 -0.90 -8.45 5.89
C ASN A 180 -1.43 -8.99 7.21
N ALA A 181 -0.68 -9.03 8.30
CA ALA A 181 -1.10 -9.72 9.51
C ALA A 181 -0.96 -8.84 10.77
N GLY A 182 -2.06 -8.60 11.43
CA GLY A 182 -2.18 -7.73 12.60
C GLY A 182 -3.41 -6.87 12.48
N ASN A 183 -3.64 -5.99 13.44
CA ASN A 183 -4.77 -5.07 13.35
C ASN A 183 -4.31 -3.74 12.74
N ASP A 184 -4.45 -3.62 11.45
CA ASP A 184 -3.86 -2.56 10.67
C ASP A 184 -4.75 -1.31 10.58
N THR A 185 -4.12 -0.18 10.36
CA THR A 185 -4.81 1.08 10.04
C THR A 185 -4.29 1.63 8.73
N ILE A 186 -5.16 1.63 7.71
CA ILE A 186 -4.83 2.11 6.36
C ILE A 186 -5.70 3.33 6.04
N THR A 187 -5.07 4.43 5.62
CA THR A 187 -5.79 5.66 5.28
C THR A 187 -5.27 6.29 3.99
N ASP A 188 -6.17 6.98 3.27
CA ASP A 188 -5.82 7.76 2.08
C ASP A 188 -5.04 6.92 1.03
N SER A 189 -5.53 5.70 0.74
CA SER A 189 -4.93 4.78 -0.24
C SER A 189 -5.94 4.47 -1.34
N TYR A 190 -5.48 4.48 -2.61
CA TYR A 190 -6.35 4.15 -3.74
C TYR A 190 -6.82 2.69 -3.69
N ALA A 191 -5.92 1.75 -3.42
CA ALA A 191 -6.25 0.35 -3.20
C ALA A 191 -5.67 -0.13 -1.87
N ALA A 192 -6.48 -0.79 -1.06
CA ALA A 192 -6.11 -1.30 0.26
C ALA A 192 -6.53 -2.77 0.40
N TRP A 193 -5.59 -3.60 0.79
CA TRP A 193 -5.77 -4.97 1.28
C TRP A 193 -5.35 -4.99 2.73
N ALA A 194 -6.31 -5.04 3.66
CA ALA A 194 -5.99 -4.96 5.08
C ALA A 194 -5.28 -6.24 5.55
N GLY A 195 -5.89 -7.39 5.41
CA GLY A 195 -5.23 -8.69 5.63
C GLY A 195 -5.85 -9.50 6.75
N ASP A 196 -5.03 -10.22 7.51
CA ASP A 196 -5.51 -11.02 8.65
C ASP A 196 -5.56 -10.15 9.91
N GLY A 197 -6.72 -9.87 10.47
CA GLY A 197 -6.84 -9.12 11.74
C GLY A 197 -8.09 -8.27 11.81
N ASP A 198 -8.30 -7.58 12.92
CA ASP A 198 -9.42 -6.64 13.05
C ASP A 198 -8.94 -5.26 12.55
N ASP A 199 -9.17 -4.94 11.29
CA ASP A 199 -8.56 -3.84 10.59
C ASP A 199 -9.41 -2.56 10.52
N THR A 200 -8.77 -1.45 10.21
CA THR A 200 -9.43 -0.17 9.93
C THR A 200 -8.93 0.41 8.63
N VAL A 201 -9.79 0.50 7.62
CA VAL A 201 -9.48 1.16 6.35
C VAL A 201 -10.39 2.36 6.14
N ILE A 202 -9.80 3.50 5.82
CA ILE A 202 -10.53 4.72 5.45
C ILE A 202 -9.94 5.21 4.11
N GLY A 203 -10.77 5.19 3.07
CA GLY A 203 -10.45 5.72 1.75
C GLY A 203 -10.30 7.24 1.72
N ASP A 204 -10.25 7.78 0.55
CA ASP A 204 -10.20 9.23 0.32
C ASP A 204 -11.37 9.71 -0.56
N ASP A 205 -11.30 10.94 -1.09
CA ASP A 205 -12.34 11.51 -1.96
C ASP A 205 -12.22 11.03 -3.44
N VAL A 206 -11.53 9.93 -3.77
CA VAL A 206 -11.53 9.31 -5.10
C VAL A 206 -12.09 7.90 -5.03
N ALA A 207 -12.39 7.27 -6.15
CA ALA A 207 -12.86 5.88 -6.15
C ALA A 207 -11.80 4.94 -5.58
N ASN A 208 -12.16 4.19 -4.55
CA ASN A 208 -11.26 3.27 -3.84
C ASN A 208 -11.61 1.80 -4.12
N GLU A 209 -10.62 0.94 -3.98
CA GLU A 209 -10.76 -0.50 -3.99
C GLU A 209 -10.25 -1.06 -2.65
N ILE A 210 -11.16 -1.54 -1.80
CA ILE A 210 -10.86 -1.90 -0.40
C ILE A 210 -11.27 -3.36 -0.16
N TYR A 211 -10.36 -4.13 0.44
CA TYR A 211 -10.55 -5.50 0.89
C TYR A 211 -10.17 -5.59 2.37
N GLY A 212 -11.10 -6.06 3.22
CA GLY A 212 -10.88 -6.26 4.64
C GLY A 212 -9.96 -7.46 4.87
N GLY A 213 -10.44 -8.62 4.58
CA GLY A 213 -9.75 -9.87 4.80
C GLY A 213 -10.41 -10.69 5.91
N PRO A 214 -9.71 -11.68 6.47
CA PRO A 214 -10.21 -12.37 7.64
C PRO A 214 -10.12 -11.54 8.90
N GLY A 215 -11.27 -11.19 9.51
CA GLY A 215 -11.27 -10.43 10.75
C GLY A 215 -12.59 -9.75 11.02
N LYS A 216 -12.57 -8.76 11.88
CA LYS A 216 -13.70 -7.87 12.09
C LYS A 216 -13.30 -6.45 11.69
N ASP A 217 -13.63 -6.08 10.49
CA ASP A 217 -13.08 -4.90 9.87
C ASP A 217 -14.02 -3.69 9.94
N TYR A 218 -13.42 -2.52 9.97
CA TYR A 218 -14.07 -1.26 9.74
C TYR A 218 -13.57 -0.66 8.42
N LEU A 219 -14.45 -0.60 7.41
CA LEU A 219 -14.13 -0.16 6.06
C LEU A 219 -15.01 1.04 5.68
N ASP A 220 -14.41 2.14 5.28
CA ASP A 220 -15.09 3.38 4.91
C ASP A 220 -14.52 3.91 3.57
N GLY A 221 -15.34 3.91 2.52
CA GLY A 221 -14.96 4.39 1.19
C GLY A 221 -14.85 5.91 1.09
N ALA A 222 -15.53 6.64 1.99
CA ALA A 222 -15.59 8.09 2.06
C ALA A 222 -16.35 8.75 0.89
N GLY A 223 -15.79 8.85 -0.30
CA GLY A 223 -16.49 9.53 -1.40
C GLY A 223 -16.05 9.13 -2.79
N ASN A 224 -16.92 9.39 -3.76
CA ASN A 224 -16.92 8.81 -5.10
C ASN A 224 -17.36 7.33 -5.12
N ASP A 225 -17.34 6.70 -6.29
CA ASP A 225 -17.89 5.36 -6.52
C ASP A 225 -16.84 4.31 -6.08
N ASP A 226 -17.08 3.68 -4.92
CA ASP A 226 -16.13 2.78 -4.27
C ASP A 226 -16.49 1.31 -4.47
N SER A 227 -15.50 0.43 -4.35
CA SER A 227 -15.65 -1.02 -4.31
C SER A 227 -15.06 -1.55 -3.01
N ILE A 228 -15.91 -2.10 -2.14
CA ILE A 228 -15.51 -2.56 -0.82
C ILE A 228 -15.97 -4.00 -0.63
N ASP A 229 -15.06 -4.88 -0.19
CA ASP A 229 -15.31 -6.28 0.15
C ASP A 229 -14.80 -6.52 1.59
N GLY A 230 -15.73 -6.88 2.52
CA GLY A 230 -15.37 -7.21 3.90
C GLY A 230 -14.59 -8.52 3.99
N GLU A 231 -14.91 -9.48 3.11
CA GLU A 231 -14.39 -10.85 3.13
C GLU A 231 -14.87 -11.65 4.37
N GLU A 232 -14.00 -12.38 5.12
CA GLU A 232 -14.44 -13.23 6.25
C GLU A 232 -14.51 -12.43 7.56
N GLY A 233 -15.70 -12.24 8.16
CA GLY A 233 -15.80 -11.57 9.46
C GLY A 233 -17.17 -10.96 9.73
N ASP A 234 -17.33 -10.36 10.91
CA ASP A 234 -18.51 -9.56 11.24
C ASP A 234 -18.14 -8.06 11.01
N ASP A 235 -18.25 -7.59 9.77
CA ASP A 235 -17.66 -6.33 9.32
C ASP A 235 -18.59 -5.12 9.47
N THR A 236 -17.99 -3.94 9.52
CA THR A 236 -18.68 -2.66 9.43
C THR A 236 -18.23 -1.91 8.18
N ILE A 237 -19.11 -1.79 7.19
CA ILE A 237 -18.81 -1.23 5.88
C ILE A 237 -19.61 0.04 5.65
N LYS A 238 -18.95 1.09 5.20
CA LYS A 238 -19.57 2.34 4.78
C LYS A 238 -19.14 2.70 3.37
N GLY A 239 -20.10 2.85 2.46
CA GLY A 239 -19.82 3.35 1.12
C GLY A 239 -19.48 4.84 1.13
N GLY A 240 -20.34 5.64 1.79
CA GLY A 240 -20.12 7.08 1.87
C GLY A 240 -20.94 7.88 0.86
N ALA A 241 -20.31 8.62 -0.02
CA ALA A 241 -20.99 9.39 -1.05
C ALA A 241 -20.54 8.94 -2.45
N GLY A 242 -21.42 8.27 -3.19
CA GLY A 242 -21.11 7.70 -4.49
C GLY A 242 -22.11 6.63 -4.88
N ASN A 243 -21.83 5.92 -5.99
CA ASN A 243 -22.59 4.72 -6.34
C ASN A 243 -21.68 3.53 -6.07
N ASP A 244 -21.77 3.00 -4.85
CA ASP A 244 -20.81 2.08 -4.30
C ASP A 244 -21.19 0.62 -4.55
N TYR A 245 -20.20 -0.26 -4.63
CA TYR A 245 -20.33 -1.70 -4.64
C TYR A 245 -19.79 -2.24 -3.31
N LEU A 246 -20.70 -2.76 -2.46
CA LEU A 246 -20.41 -3.17 -1.11
C LEU A 246 -20.74 -4.64 -0.91
N PHE A 247 -19.76 -5.43 -0.54
CA PHE A 247 -19.88 -6.85 -0.26
C PHE A 247 -19.47 -7.11 1.19
N GLY A 248 -20.37 -7.73 1.98
CA GLY A 248 -20.07 -8.10 3.35
C GLY A 248 -19.17 -9.33 3.39
N GLY A 249 -19.57 -10.36 2.66
CA GLY A 249 -18.89 -11.65 2.71
C GLY A 249 -19.49 -12.61 3.72
N PRO A 250 -18.76 -13.65 4.13
CA PRO A 250 -19.21 -14.58 5.17
C PRO A 250 -19.14 -13.96 6.58
N GLY A 251 -20.29 -13.56 7.15
CA GLY A 251 -20.34 -12.97 8.49
C GLY A 251 -21.71 -12.42 8.87
N GLN A 252 -21.73 -11.57 9.87
CA GLN A 252 -22.87 -10.74 10.22
C GLN A 252 -22.47 -9.27 10.07
N ASP A 253 -22.65 -8.74 8.86
CA ASP A 253 -22.10 -7.47 8.48
C ASP A 253 -23.09 -6.32 8.70
N ASP A 254 -22.56 -5.15 9.07
CA ASP A 254 -23.29 -3.89 9.18
C ASP A 254 -22.88 -2.97 8.04
N ILE A 255 -23.73 -2.90 6.98
CA ILE A 255 -23.41 -2.18 5.75
C ILE A 255 -24.29 -0.94 5.62
N ASP A 256 -23.69 0.24 5.59
CA ASP A 256 -24.30 1.52 5.26
C ASP A 256 -23.79 2.02 3.90
N GLY A 257 -24.64 1.96 2.88
CA GLY A 257 -24.29 2.43 1.55
C GLY A 257 -24.12 3.95 1.45
N GLY A 258 -24.68 4.72 2.38
CA GLY A 258 -24.58 6.18 2.32
C GLY A 258 -25.42 6.80 1.21
N ALA A 259 -24.86 7.78 0.49
CA ALA A 259 -25.57 8.59 -0.50
C ALA A 259 -25.25 8.19 -1.93
N GLY A 260 -26.26 7.77 -2.70
CA GLY A 260 -26.13 7.39 -4.10
C GLY A 260 -26.95 6.16 -4.46
N ASP A 261 -26.73 5.60 -5.64
CA ASP A 261 -27.38 4.36 -6.10
C ASP A 261 -26.44 3.17 -5.84
N ASN A 262 -26.40 2.69 -4.59
CA ASN A 262 -25.45 1.67 -4.14
C ASN A 262 -25.93 0.25 -4.45
N VAL A 263 -24.98 -0.67 -4.71
CA VAL A 263 -25.20 -2.11 -4.79
C VAL A 263 -24.64 -2.75 -3.52
N ILE A 264 -25.49 -3.42 -2.76
CA ILE A 264 -25.12 -4.05 -1.49
C ILE A 264 -25.44 -5.54 -1.56
N ASP A 265 -24.44 -6.36 -1.25
CA ASP A 265 -24.56 -7.80 -1.08
C ASP A 265 -23.97 -8.21 0.27
N GLN A 266 -24.80 -8.75 1.16
CA GLN A 266 -24.38 -9.09 2.53
C GLN A 266 -23.75 -10.48 2.66
N ASP A 267 -23.97 -11.37 1.71
CA ASP A 267 -23.58 -12.78 1.84
C ASP A 267 -22.88 -13.36 0.60
N GLY A 268 -22.46 -12.49 -0.32
CA GLY A 268 -21.78 -12.92 -1.55
C GLY A 268 -22.69 -13.70 -2.51
N SER A 269 -24.02 -13.50 -2.41
CA SER A 269 -24.99 -14.27 -3.17
C SER A 269 -25.37 -13.66 -4.52
N ILE A 270 -24.86 -12.49 -4.89
CA ILE A 270 -25.08 -11.92 -6.23
C ILE A 270 -24.37 -12.79 -7.26
N PRO A 271 -25.10 -13.43 -8.22
CA PRO A 271 -24.45 -14.23 -9.24
C PRO A 271 -23.53 -13.37 -10.11
N GLU A 272 -22.32 -13.83 -10.34
CA GLU A 272 -21.39 -13.21 -11.26
C GLU A 272 -22.08 -12.91 -12.60
N GLY A 273 -22.20 -11.65 -12.99
CA GLY A 273 -22.72 -11.27 -14.31
C GLY A 273 -23.70 -10.10 -14.40
N PHE A 274 -23.56 -9.09 -13.61
CA PHE A 274 -24.21 -7.79 -13.86
C PHE A 274 -23.32 -6.82 -14.61
#